data_96945029a1c31d7f8dc43b7e05db621a
#
_entry.id   96945029a1c31d7f8dc43b7e05db621a
#
_cell.length_a   1.000
_cell.length_b   1.000
_cell.length_c   1.000
_cell.angle_alpha   90.00
_cell.angle_beta   90.00
_cell.angle_gamma   90.00
#
_symmetry.space_group_name_H-M   'P 1'
#
loop_
_entity.id
_entity.type
_entity.pdbx_description
1 polymer ?
#
loop_
_entity_poly.entity_id
_entity_poly.type
_entity_poly.pdbx_seq_one_letter_code
_entity_poly.pdbx_strand_id
1 'polypeptide(L)'
;KKARAEAIDFAAYWLEKTGLIERADDPAADLPYGDQRRLEIARAMCTRPQLLCLDEPAAGLNPRESTELNDLLQYIRNDHGTSILLIEHDMGVVMQISDHVVVLDYGQKISDGNPELVKNDPKVISAYLGVDEDEVAAVEESIDMPVIHGKTKPSENGEGGQS
;
A
#
# COMPACT_ATOMS: atom_id res chain seq x y z
N LYS A 1 24.47 -0.09 -33.44
CA LYS A 1 23.37 -1.04 -33.65
C LYS A 1 23.11 -1.91 -32.38
N LYS A 2 24.15 -2.49 -31.75
CA LYS A 2 24.07 -3.33 -30.57
C LYS A 2 23.38 -2.61 -29.37
N ALA A 3 23.88 -1.42 -29.01
CA ALA A 3 23.33 -0.64 -27.91
C ALA A 3 21.85 -0.26 -28.09
N ARG A 4 21.39 -0.03 -29.34
CA ARG A 4 19.98 0.24 -29.62
C ARG A 4 19.11 -1.00 -29.42
N ALA A 5 19.60 -2.17 -29.85
CA ALA A 5 18.86 -3.43 -29.62
C ALA A 5 18.74 -3.72 -28.13
N GLU A 6 19.84 -3.61 -27.38
CA GLU A 6 19.83 -3.79 -25.92
C GLU A 6 18.85 -2.83 -25.20
N ALA A 7 18.77 -1.57 -25.67
CA ALA A 7 17.82 -0.61 -25.10
C ALA A 7 16.35 -0.97 -25.41
N ILE A 8 16.08 -1.48 -26.63
CA ILE A 8 14.73 -1.93 -27.01
C ILE A 8 14.35 -3.16 -26.19
N ASP A 9 15.24 -4.14 -26.07
CA ASP A 9 15.00 -5.36 -25.29
C ASP A 9 14.72 -5.03 -23.82
N PHE A 10 15.44 -4.06 -23.27
CA PHE A 10 15.23 -3.63 -21.89
C PHE A 10 13.94 -2.84 -21.69
N ALA A 11 13.55 -2.02 -22.66
CA ALA A 11 12.25 -1.36 -22.65
C ALA A 11 11.10 -2.37 -22.78
N ALA A 12 11.20 -3.35 -23.67
CA ALA A 12 10.23 -4.43 -23.81
C ALA A 12 10.07 -5.23 -22.51
N TYR A 13 11.18 -5.54 -21.84
CA TYR A 13 11.17 -6.19 -20.54
C TYR A 13 10.32 -5.42 -19.51
N TRP A 14 10.51 -4.09 -19.39
CA TRP A 14 9.72 -3.30 -18.44
C TRP A 14 8.27 -3.13 -18.87
N LEU A 15 7.98 -3.07 -20.16
CA LEU A 15 6.59 -3.10 -20.65
C LEU A 15 5.91 -4.44 -20.32
N GLU A 16 6.62 -5.55 -20.41
CA GLU A 16 6.11 -6.86 -20.01
C GLU A 16 5.82 -6.89 -18.50
N LYS A 17 6.76 -6.44 -17.66
CA LYS A 17 6.60 -6.40 -16.19
C LYS A 17 5.47 -5.48 -15.73
N THR A 18 5.18 -4.45 -16.47
CA THR A 18 4.06 -3.52 -16.20
C THR A 18 2.75 -3.92 -16.90
N GLY A 19 2.73 -5.05 -17.64
CA GLY A 19 1.55 -5.53 -18.36
C GLY A 19 1.19 -4.72 -19.60
N LEU A 20 2.15 -3.95 -20.15
CA LEU A 20 1.92 -3.03 -21.28
C LEU A 20 2.53 -3.49 -22.60
N ILE A 21 3.10 -4.69 -22.68
CA ILE A 21 3.83 -5.16 -23.86
C ILE A 21 2.94 -5.24 -25.11
N GLU A 22 1.68 -5.65 -24.97
CA GLU A 22 0.73 -5.71 -26.08
C GLU A 22 0.32 -4.33 -26.62
N ARG A 23 0.66 -3.29 -25.88
CA ARG A 23 0.37 -1.89 -26.18
C ARG A 23 1.63 -1.08 -26.50
N ALA A 24 2.76 -1.76 -26.77
CA ALA A 24 4.05 -1.13 -26.97
C ALA A 24 4.08 -0.10 -28.12
N ASP A 25 3.23 -0.27 -29.13
CA ASP A 25 3.11 0.60 -30.30
C ASP A 25 1.98 1.64 -30.16
N ASP A 26 1.20 1.60 -29.07
CA ASP A 26 0.12 2.56 -28.84
C ASP A 26 0.71 3.91 -28.40
N PRO A 27 0.10 5.03 -28.81
CA PRO A 27 0.42 6.34 -28.25
C PRO A 27 0.17 6.36 -26.74
N ALA A 28 1.14 6.82 -25.95
CA ALA A 28 1.01 6.86 -24.49
C ALA A 28 -0.21 7.67 -24.00
N ALA A 29 -0.61 8.69 -24.76
CA ALA A 29 -1.79 9.52 -24.45
C ALA A 29 -3.12 8.77 -24.60
N ASP A 30 -3.17 7.66 -25.35
CA ASP A 30 -4.37 6.87 -25.58
C ASP A 30 -4.53 5.74 -24.54
N LEU A 31 -3.55 5.59 -23.64
CA LEU A 31 -3.61 4.61 -22.55
C LEU A 31 -4.60 5.06 -21.46
N PRO A 32 -5.33 4.14 -20.83
CA PRO A 32 -6.05 4.41 -19.58
C PRO A 32 -5.12 4.98 -18.51
N TYR A 33 -5.66 5.75 -17.57
CA TYR A 33 -4.86 6.44 -16.57
C TYR A 33 -3.95 5.52 -15.75
N GLY A 34 -4.46 4.38 -15.30
CA GLY A 34 -3.65 3.39 -14.57
C GLY A 34 -2.50 2.82 -15.40
N ASP A 35 -2.72 2.63 -16.73
CA ASP A 35 -1.68 2.20 -17.65
C ASP A 35 -0.62 3.28 -17.88
N GLN A 36 -1.03 4.55 -17.92
CA GLN A 36 -0.09 5.67 -17.99
C GLN A 36 0.82 5.71 -16.76
N ARG A 37 0.28 5.49 -15.56
CA ARG A 37 1.08 5.40 -14.31
C ARG A 37 2.08 4.24 -14.35
N ARG A 38 1.65 3.07 -14.81
CA ARG A 38 2.55 1.91 -14.99
C ARG A 38 3.63 2.19 -16.02
N LEU A 39 3.30 2.88 -17.11
CA LEU A 39 4.27 3.29 -18.13
C LEU A 39 5.31 4.28 -17.59
N GLU A 40 4.91 5.23 -16.74
CA GLU A 40 5.83 6.16 -16.08
C GLU A 40 6.88 5.42 -15.24
N ILE A 41 6.44 4.40 -14.48
CA ILE A 41 7.33 3.54 -13.69
C ILE A 41 8.26 2.74 -14.61
N ALA A 42 7.71 2.09 -15.66
CA ALA A 42 8.51 1.35 -16.64
C ALA A 42 9.60 2.21 -17.25
N ARG A 43 9.26 3.44 -17.62
CA ARG A 43 10.21 4.41 -18.19
C ARG A 43 11.29 4.81 -17.18
N ALA A 44 10.92 5.05 -15.92
CA ALA A 44 11.89 5.36 -14.86
C ALA A 44 12.85 4.19 -14.64
N MET A 45 12.35 2.97 -14.60
CA MET A 45 13.16 1.76 -14.41
C MET A 45 14.13 1.48 -15.57
N CYS A 46 13.84 1.97 -16.79
CA CYS A 46 14.77 1.91 -17.91
C CYS A 46 16.08 2.67 -17.66
N THR A 47 16.12 3.59 -16.69
CA THR A 47 17.34 4.30 -16.27
C THR A 47 18.22 3.51 -15.30
N ARG A 48 17.74 2.34 -14.84
CA ARG A 48 18.36 1.50 -13.78
C ARG A 48 18.64 2.28 -12.50
N PRO A 49 17.63 2.89 -11.90
CA PRO A 49 17.81 3.73 -10.71
C PRO A 49 18.18 2.89 -9.49
N GLN A 50 19.00 3.45 -8.60
CA GLN A 50 19.23 2.91 -7.26
C GLN A 50 18.11 3.35 -6.29
N LEU A 51 17.50 4.50 -6.56
CA LEU A 51 16.39 5.07 -5.82
C LEU A 51 15.31 5.52 -6.80
N LEU A 52 14.09 5.02 -6.61
CA LEU A 52 12.88 5.44 -7.32
C LEU A 52 12.04 6.31 -6.39
N CYS A 53 11.77 7.55 -6.78
CA CYS A 53 10.90 8.46 -6.04
C CYS A 53 9.54 8.53 -6.74
N LEU A 54 8.49 8.27 -5.99
CA LEU A 54 7.10 8.25 -6.46
C LEU A 54 6.26 9.19 -5.61
N ASP A 55 5.54 10.08 -6.27
CA ASP A 55 4.63 11.02 -5.64
C ASP A 55 3.19 10.67 -6.00
N GLU A 56 2.43 10.23 -5.01
CA GLU A 56 1.03 9.77 -5.12
C GLU A 56 0.76 8.82 -6.31
N PRO A 57 1.55 7.74 -6.48
CA PRO A 57 1.39 6.87 -7.65
C PRO A 57 0.06 6.12 -7.66
N ALA A 58 -0.60 5.94 -6.52
CA ALA A 58 -1.90 5.29 -6.39
C ALA A 58 -3.09 6.25 -6.59
N ALA A 59 -2.86 7.56 -6.70
CA ALA A 59 -3.94 8.54 -6.85
C ALA A 59 -4.79 8.24 -8.10
N GLY A 60 -6.11 8.16 -7.89
CA GLY A 60 -7.07 7.90 -8.97
C GLY A 60 -7.15 6.47 -9.49
N LEU A 61 -6.40 5.53 -8.89
CA LEU A 61 -6.50 4.11 -9.19
C LEU A 61 -7.69 3.48 -8.45
N ASN A 62 -8.29 2.47 -9.07
CA ASN A 62 -9.26 1.62 -8.36
C ASN A 62 -8.52 0.60 -7.44
N PRO A 63 -9.23 -0.09 -6.52
CA PRO A 63 -8.60 -1.00 -5.57
C PRO A 63 -7.77 -2.13 -6.21
N ARG A 64 -8.19 -2.62 -7.37
CA ARG A 64 -7.46 -3.65 -8.11
C ARG A 64 -6.16 -3.08 -8.69
N GLU A 65 -6.24 -1.92 -9.32
CA GLU A 65 -5.06 -1.23 -9.89
C GLU A 65 -4.05 -0.85 -8.80
N SER A 66 -4.52 -0.44 -7.62
CA SER A 66 -3.65 -0.17 -6.46
C SER A 66 -2.93 -1.43 -5.98
N THR A 67 -3.61 -2.58 -5.97
CA THR A 67 -2.98 -3.87 -5.65
C THR A 67 -1.91 -4.23 -6.69
N GLU A 68 -2.23 -4.12 -7.96
CA GLU A 68 -1.29 -4.39 -9.07
C GLU A 68 -0.07 -3.45 -9.01
N LEU A 69 -0.26 -2.19 -8.62
CA LEU A 69 0.82 -1.24 -8.37
C LEU A 69 1.70 -1.68 -7.20
N ASN A 70 1.11 -2.08 -6.08
CA ASN A 70 1.84 -2.55 -4.90
C ASN A 70 2.70 -3.77 -5.23
N ASP A 71 2.16 -4.74 -5.97
CA ASP A 71 2.89 -5.92 -6.43
C ASP A 71 4.09 -5.54 -7.31
N LEU A 72 3.89 -4.59 -8.22
CA LEU A 72 4.97 -4.06 -9.07
C LEU A 72 6.06 -3.37 -8.25
N LEU A 73 5.70 -2.55 -7.26
CA LEU A 73 6.66 -1.86 -6.40
C LEU A 73 7.46 -2.86 -5.53
N GLN A 74 6.80 -3.87 -4.99
CA GLN A 74 7.47 -4.96 -4.28
C GLN A 74 8.42 -5.73 -5.18
N TYR A 75 8.02 -6.04 -6.42
CA TYR A 75 8.89 -6.66 -7.41
C TYR A 75 10.14 -5.80 -7.70
N ILE A 76 9.97 -4.50 -7.94
CA ILE A 76 11.08 -3.57 -8.16
C ILE A 76 12.05 -3.58 -6.98
N ARG A 77 11.54 -3.53 -5.75
CA ARG A 77 12.36 -3.55 -4.54
C ARG A 77 13.11 -4.86 -4.37
N ASN A 78 12.41 -5.99 -4.48
CA ASN A 78 12.95 -7.30 -4.11
C ASN A 78 13.85 -7.91 -5.20
N ASP A 79 13.47 -7.79 -6.47
CA ASP A 79 14.15 -8.45 -7.59
C ASP A 79 15.19 -7.54 -8.26
N HIS A 80 15.00 -6.22 -8.21
CA HIS A 80 15.95 -5.26 -8.79
C HIS A 80 16.80 -4.54 -7.75
N GLY A 81 16.50 -4.68 -6.46
CA GLY A 81 17.25 -4.03 -5.38
C GLY A 81 17.16 -2.50 -5.44
N THR A 82 16.15 -1.94 -6.09
CA THR A 82 15.92 -0.51 -6.15
C THR A 82 15.21 -0.05 -4.89
N SER A 83 15.79 0.90 -4.16
CA SER A 83 15.10 1.56 -3.05
C SER A 83 13.95 2.43 -3.55
N ILE A 84 12.86 2.49 -2.80
CA ILE A 84 11.69 3.29 -3.16
C ILE A 84 11.43 4.32 -2.08
N LEU A 85 11.32 5.59 -2.48
CA LEU A 85 10.76 6.66 -1.68
C LEU A 85 9.35 6.95 -2.20
N LEU A 86 8.36 6.68 -1.36
CA LEU A 86 6.95 6.82 -1.70
C LEU A 86 6.33 7.96 -0.90
N ILE A 87 5.66 8.88 -1.57
CA ILE A 87 4.78 9.87 -0.95
C ILE A 87 3.35 9.43 -1.25
N GLU A 88 2.58 9.16 -0.21
CA GLU A 88 1.20 8.70 -0.30
C GLU A 88 0.38 9.18 0.90
N HIS A 89 -0.92 9.31 0.69
CA HIS A 89 -1.89 9.60 1.73
C HIS A 89 -2.87 8.44 1.98
N ASP A 90 -2.81 7.38 1.17
CA ASP A 90 -3.56 6.14 1.41
C ASP A 90 -2.79 5.24 2.38
N MET A 91 -3.26 5.22 3.65
CA MET A 91 -2.65 4.41 4.70
C MET A 91 -2.63 2.91 4.35
N GLY A 92 -3.64 2.43 3.60
CA GLY A 92 -3.69 1.03 3.17
C GLY A 92 -2.51 0.67 2.27
N VAL A 93 -2.19 1.53 1.31
CA VAL A 93 -1.03 1.39 0.42
C VAL A 93 0.27 1.47 1.22
N VAL A 94 0.43 2.54 2.02
CA VAL A 94 1.65 2.79 2.79
C VAL A 94 1.99 1.62 3.72
N MET A 95 1.01 1.12 4.49
CA MET A 95 1.22 0.06 5.48
C MET A 95 1.55 -1.30 4.86
N GLN A 96 1.12 -1.55 3.61
CA GLN A 96 1.38 -2.81 2.92
C GLN A 96 2.79 -2.93 2.34
N ILE A 97 3.40 -1.81 1.91
CA ILE A 97 4.62 -1.87 1.11
C ILE A 97 5.83 -1.21 1.76
N SER A 98 5.63 -0.41 2.81
CA SER A 98 6.71 0.35 3.44
C SER A 98 7.41 -0.48 4.53
N ASP A 99 8.74 -0.35 4.59
CA ASP A 99 9.54 -0.87 5.71
C ASP A 99 9.68 0.18 6.81
N HIS A 100 9.60 1.45 6.43
CA HIS A 100 9.74 2.61 7.30
C HIS A 100 8.82 3.72 6.84
N VAL A 101 8.14 4.38 7.78
CA VAL A 101 7.17 5.44 7.50
C VAL A 101 7.54 6.70 8.30
N VAL A 102 7.50 7.82 7.62
CA VAL A 102 7.61 9.16 8.24
C VAL A 102 6.32 9.90 7.95
N VAL A 103 5.63 10.35 8.99
CA VAL A 103 4.38 11.11 8.85
C VAL A 103 4.64 12.59 9.03
N LEU A 104 4.18 13.36 8.06
CA LEU A 104 4.23 14.82 8.08
C LEU A 104 2.81 15.37 8.18
N ASP A 105 2.61 16.31 9.10
CA ASP A 105 1.40 17.10 9.24
C ASP A 105 1.76 18.57 9.26
N TYR A 106 1.15 19.38 8.40
CA TYR A 106 1.49 20.80 8.20
C TYR A 106 3.00 21.08 8.12
N GLY A 107 3.76 20.20 7.46
CA GLY A 107 5.21 20.34 7.29
C GLY A 107 6.04 19.95 8.51
N GLN A 108 5.44 19.46 9.59
CA GLN A 108 6.11 18.96 10.78
C GLN A 108 6.08 17.43 10.81
N LYS A 109 7.20 16.83 11.20
CA LYS A 109 7.26 15.38 11.42
C LYS A 109 6.54 15.04 12.73
N ILE A 110 5.42 14.32 12.65
CA ILE A 110 4.64 13.91 13.81
C ILE A 110 4.89 12.46 14.24
N SER A 111 5.34 11.61 13.31
CA SER A 111 5.68 10.21 13.61
C SER A 111 6.80 9.72 12.69
N ASP A 112 7.55 8.70 13.16
CA ASP A 112 8.72 8.15 12.46
C ASP A 112 9.02 6.74 12.98
N GLY A 113 8.87 5.71 12.14
CA GLY A 113 9.09 4.33 12.58
C GLY A 113 8.63 3.28 11.58
N ASN A 114 8.54 2.04 12.06
CA ASN A 114 7.95 0.97 11.25
C ASN A 114 6.43 1.17 11.12
N PRO A 115 5.78 0.55 10.10
CA PRO A 115 4.35 0.73 9.84
C PRO A 115 3.45 0.45 11.04
N GLU A 116 3.75 -0.60 11.83
CA GLU A 116 2.92 -0.97 12.99
C GLU A 116 2.97 0.08 14.12
N LEU A 117 4.14 0.69 14.36
CA LEU A 117 4.26 1.78 15.34
C LEU A 117 3.50 3.02 14.87
N VAL A 118 3.69 3.39 13.59
CA VAL A 118 3.07 4.59 13.02
C VAL A 118 1.56 4.47 12.94
N LYS A 119 1.05 3.29 12.58
CA LYS A 119 -0.38 3.01 12.49
C LYS A 119 -1.12 3.21 13.82
N ASN A 120 -0.45 2.89 14.93
CA ASN A 120 -1.01 2.95 16.27
C ASN A 120 -0.60 4.23 17.03
N ASP A 121 0.06 5.18 16.37
CA ASP A 121 0.44 6.46 16.98
C ASP A 121 -0.80 7.37 17.09
N PRO A 122 -1.21 7.79 18.31
CA PRO A 122 -2.38 8.66 18.50
C PRO A 122 -2.33 9.96 17.69
N LYS A 123 -1.14 10.52 17.50
CA LYS A 123 -0.94 11.74 16.68
C LYS A 123 -1.26 11.50 15.22
N VAL A 124 -0.90 10.33 14.70
CA VAL A 124 -1.19 9.94 13.32
C VAL A 124 -2.68 9.68 13.14
N ILE A 125 -3.30 8.98 14.10
CA ILE A 125 -4.73 8.69 14.09
C ILE A 125 -5.53 10.01 14.14
N SER A 126 -5.18 10.91 15.04
CA SER A 126 -5.79 12.24 15.17
C SER A 126 -5.65 13.06 13.88
N ALA A 127 -4.46 13.17 13.33
CA ALA A 127 -4.20 13.90 12.08
C ALA A 127 -4.95 13.32 10.89
N TYR A 128 -5.06 11.99 10.80
CA TYR A 128 -5.76 11.30 9.71
C TYR A 128 -7.28 11.43 9.83
N LEU A 129 -7.85 11.34 11.03
CA LEU A 129 -9.29 11.47 11.28
C LEU A 129 -9.74 12.93 11.38
N GLY A 130 -8.82 13.88 11.55
CA GLY A 130 -9.13 15.29 11.74
C GLY A 130 -9.82 15.58 13.09
N VAL A 131 -9.53 14.78 14.12
CA VAL A 131 -10.06 14.90 15.48
C VAL A 131 -8.93 15.20 16.46
N ASP A 132 -9.23 15.77 17.62
CA ASP A 132 -8.23 16.04 18.64
C ASP A 132 -7.75 14.73 19.32
N GLU A 133 -6.51 14.72 19.83
CA GLU A 133 -5.90 13.56 20.51
C GLU A 133 -6.77 13.05 21.69
N ASP A 134 -7.42 13.96 22.40
CA ASP A 134 -8.31 13.63 23.52
C ASP A 134 -9.57 12.86 23.07
N GLU A 135 -10.07 13.12 21.86
CA GLU A 135 -11.21 12.40 21.27
C GLU A 135 -10.80 11.00 20.79
N VAL A 136 -9.57 10.84 20.31
CA VAL A 136 -9.02 9.52 19.92
C VAL A 136 -8.94 8.60 21.14
N ALA A 137 -8.45 9.08 22.28
CA ALA A 137 -8.38 8.33 23.53
C ALA A 137 -9.76 7.89 24.01
N ALA A 138 -10.79 8.72 23.86
CA ALA A 138 -12.16 8.40 24.20
C ALA A 138 -12.78 7.31 23.29
N VAL A 139 -12.37 7.29 22.01
CA VAL A 139 -12.80 6.25 21.06
C VAL A 139 -12.12 4.92 21.37
N GLU A 140 -10.83 4.91 21.69
CA GLU A 140 -10.10 3.69 22.08
C GLU A 140 -10.68 3.09 23.36
N GLU A 141 -11.00 3.90 24.37
CA GLU A 141 -11.62 3.44 25.61
C GLU A 141 -13.05 2.86 25.39
N SER A 142 -13.75 3.36 24.37
CA SER A 142 -15.08 2.87 23.98
C SER A 142 -15.05 1.55 23.18
N ILE A 143 -13.95 1.24 22.50
CA ILE A 143 -13.77 0.02 21.70
C ILE A 143 -13.32 -1.16 22.58
N ASP A 144 -12.70 -0.89 23.73
CA ASP A 144 -12.24 -1.92 24.68
C ASP A 144 -13.37 -2.42 25.61
N MET A 145 -14.62 -2.35 25.17
CA MET A 145 -15.72 -3.05 25.85
C MET A 145 -15.55 -4.56 25.63
N PRO A 146 -15.51 -5.35 26.73
CA PRO A 146 -15.24 -6.77 26.64
C PRO A 146 -16.32 -7.46 25.79
N VAL A 147 -15.91 -8.21 24.78
CA VAL A 147 -16.78 -9.15 24.06
C VAL A 147 -17.38 -10.09 25.11
N ILE A 148 -18.66 -9.94 25.38
CA ILE A 148 -19.43 -10.80 26.28
C ILE A 148 -19.41 -12.19 25.63
N HIS A 149 -18.52 -13.06 26.09
CA HIS A 149 -18.57 -14.47 25.78
C HIS A 149 -19.87 -15.00 26.38
N GLY A 150 -20.87 -15.21 25.54
CA GLY A 150 -22.10 -15.89 25.93
C GLY A 150 -21.77 -17.22 26.57
N LYS A 151 -21.99 -17.31 27.87
CA LYS A 151 -21.96 -18.58 28.60
C LYS A 151 -23.07 -19.46 28.01
N THR A 152 -22.70 -20.44 27.22
CA THR A 152 -23.53 -21.60 26.94
C THR A 152 -23.77 -22.33 28.27
N LYS A 153 -25.00 -22.31 28.74
CA LYS A 153 -25.44 -23.17 29.86
C LYS A 153 -25.26 -24.64 29.45
N PRO A 154 -24.70 -25.49 30.31
CA PRO A 154 -24.74 -26.93 30.09
C PRO A 154 -26.21 -27.38 30.23
N SER A 155 -26.65 -28.18 29.27
CA SER A 155 -27.93 -28.92 29.38
C SER A 155 -27.81 -29.96 30.50
N GLU A 156 -28.56 -29.78 31.59
CA GLU A 156 -28.82 -30.81 32.58
C GLU A 156 -29.66 -31.92 31.93
N ASN A 157 -29.02 -33.04 31.65
CA ASN A 157 -29.74 -34.29 31.49
C ASN A 157 -30.18 -34.77 32.85
N GLY A 158 -31.46 -34.65 33.14
CA GLY A 158 -32.12 -35.32 34.26
C GLY A 158 -32.42 -36.75 33.92
N GLU A 159 -31.71 -37.65 34.56
CA GLU A 159 -32.10 -39.04 34.72
C GLU A 159 -33.34 -39.14 35.69
N GLY A 160 -34.14 -40.07 35.42
CA GLY A 160 -35.16 -40.58 36.31
C GLY A 160 -36.29 -41.20 35.50
N GLY A 161 -36.52 -42.47 35.43
CA GLY A 161 -36.52 -43.54 36.39
C GLY A 161 -37.93 -44.10 36.50
N GLN A 162 -38.09 -45.37 36.09
CA GLN A 162 -39.04 -46.38 36.60
C GLN A 162 -40.55 -46.13 36.44
N SER A 163 -41.19 -46.88 35.64
CA SER A 163 -42.03 -48.03 35.94
C SER A 163 -42.61 -48.63 34.68
#